data_60e7725f79634693997e6bd6bb28d9a7
#
_entry.id   60e7725f79634693997e6bd6bb28d9a7
#
_cell.length_a   1.000
_cell.length_b   1.000
_cell.length_c   1.000
_cell.angle_alpha   90.00
_cell.angle_beta   90.00
_cell.angle_gamma   90.00
#
_symmetry.space_group_name_H-M   'P 1'
#
loop_
_entity.id
_entity.type
_entity.pdbx_description
1 polymer ?
#
loop_
_entity_poly.entity_id
_entity_poly.type
_entity_poly.pdbx_seq_one_letter_code
_entity_poly.pdbx_strand_id
1 'polypeptide(L)'
;QYLSRLLFTFNYTKKLKYTIGLFGGIAVTAIIYFMLIKGLKDSAFMTAENKHWIQENTLMLVSCSFVFFTILMQILHWCKINVFKVVVMLGTFALAMAFAGNDLVNFIGVPLAGFSAYTDFMANGNGEPMGYLMNSLNGPAKTPFLFLFLAGVIMVYALITSKKAQNVVKTSVDLSRQDEGDEMFGSSAVARSIVRSTMSASENIAKILPDNLKRWADSRFNKDVMIMENGAAFDLIRASVNLVLAGLLIALGTSLKLPLSTTYVTFMVAMGSSLADRAWSRDSAVYRITGVLSVIGGWFITAGAAFTICFVVTLIMYYGGTFAMLALIALAIFLLVRSNIHYSKKQKDKGKDDIFSRLIASKDKEERWTLLRQHVNNTLVAEMAFTNETYRQITDGFINENLKALRKAVSNTDNQKEMLKKIRRKEILGLRRIDNFTAIEKNTWFHLGSNSCEQMLYCLKRICEPCKEHVDNKFTPLSERATNEFIPIRDEMTALMAKATEVLANKAYDQTDALLREGALLKGKISTLRKEQMDRIQERDVNVKASMVYLNVLQESQELVSYWR
;
A
#
# COMPACT_ATOMS: atom_id res chain seq x y z
N GLN A 1 -20.95 8.59 -8.78
CA GLN A 1 -20.63 7.20 -9.16
C GLN A 1 -21.82 6.25 -9.00
N TYR A 2 -22.53 6.26 -7.87
CA TYR A 2 -23.70 5.40 -7.66
C TYR A 2 -24.76 5.60 -8.76
N LEU A 3 -25.11 6.86 -9.05
CA LEU A 3 -26.06 7.20 -10.14
C LEU A 3 -25.55 6.72 -11.51
N SER A 4 -24.26 6.92 -11.79
CA SER A 4 -23.67 6.45 -13.05
C SER A 4 -23.76 4.92 -13.17
N ARG A 5 -23.60 4.18 -12.06
CA ARG A 5 -23.74 2.72 -12.05
C ARG A 5 -25.18 2.24 -12.23
N LEU A 6 -26.15 2.96 -11.66
CA LEU A 6 -27.56 2.68 -11.90
C LEU A 6 -27.94 2.86 -13.38
N LEU A 7 -27.32 3.84 -14.07
CA LEU A 7 -27.56 4.10 -15.49
C LEU A 7 -26.86 3.09 -16.40
N PHE A 8 -25.55 2.89 -16.23
CA PHE A 8 -24.72 2.14 -17.18
C PHE A 8 -24.48 0.68 -16.82
N THR A 9 -24.57 0.29 -15.54
CA THR A 9 -24.18 -1.04 -15.04
C THR A 9 -22.71 -1.36 -15.32
N PHE A 10 -22.19 -2.52 -14.91
CA PHE A 10 -20.83 -2.96 -15.25
C PHE A 10 -20.71 -3.39 -16.72
N ASN A 11 -21.81 -3.81 -17.36
CA ASN A 11 -21.87 -4.00 -18.79
C ASN A 11 -22.57 -2.82 -19.46
N TYR A 12 -21.78 -1.78 -19.75
CA TYR A 12 -22.27 -0.52 -20.30
C TYR A 12 -22.69 -0.60 -21.76
N THR A 13 -22.26 -1.61 -22.52
CA THR A 13 -22.46 -1.68 -23.98
C THR A 13 -23.92 -1.66 -24.42
N LYS A 14 -24.82 -2.27 -23.63
CA LYS A 14 -26.25 -2.38 -23.98
C LYS A 14 -27.02 -1.06 -23.93
N LYS A 15 -26.59 -0.05 -23.14
CA LYS A 15 -27.29 1.22 -22.94
C LYS A 15 -26.59 2.44 -23.54
N LEU A 16 -25.42 2.26 -24.14
CA LEU A 16 -24.61 3.35 -24.70
C LEU A 16 -25.35 4.18 -25.74
N LYS A 17 -26.21 3.55 -26.54
CA LYS A 17 -26.85 4.19 -27.71
C LYS A 17 -27.57 5.51 -27.41
N TYR A 18 -28.19 5.65 -26.23
CA TYR A 18 -29.03 6.79 -25.89
C TYR A 18 -28.48 7.68 -24.76
N THR A 19 -27.57 7.18 -23.97
CA THR A 19 -27.14 7.85 -22.72
C THR A 19 -25.71 8.35 -22.74
N ILE A 20 -24.91 7.88 -23.70
CA ILE A 20 -23.48 8.21 -23.74
C ILE A 20 -23.21 9.66 -24.12
N GLY A 21 -23.99 10.21 -25.05
CA GLY A 21 -23.88 11.61 -25.44
C GLY A 21 -24.20 12.55 -24.27
N LEU A 22 -25.26 12.25 -23.51
CA LEU A 22 -25.66 13.02 -22.34
C LEU A 22 -24.57 12.95 -21.24
N PHE A 23 -24.06 11.77 -20.93
CA PHE A 23 -22.98 11.60 -19.94
C PHE A 23 -21.72 12.34 -20.36
N GLY A 24 -21.27 12.15 -21.61
CA GLY A 24 -20.10 12.84 -22.16
C GLY A 24 -20.29 14.35 -22.19
N GLY A 25 -21.50 14.83 -22.60
CA GLY A 25 -21.85 16.22 -22.58
C GLY A 25 -21.76 16.85 -21.19
N ILE A 26 -22.37 16.24 -20.18
CA ILE A 26 -22.28 16.71 -18.78
C ILE A 26 -20.82 16.74 -18.31
N ALA A 27 -20.08 15.64 -18.51
CA ALA A 27 -18.71 15.51 -18.04
C ALA A 27 -17.79 16.56 -18.68
N VAL A 28 -17.83 16.72 -20.00
CA VAL A 28 -16.96 17.66 -20.73
C VAL A 28 -17.36 19.10 -20.46
N THR A 29 -18.67 19.42 -20.42
CA THR A 29 -19.13 20.75 -20.06
C THR A 29 -18.68 21.17 -18.67
N ALA A 30 -18.78 20.26 -17.70
CA ALA A 30 -18.31 20.51 -16.35
C ALA A 30 -16.79 20.77 -16.33
N ILE A 31 -16.00 19.98 -17.05
CA ILE A 31 -14.54 20.17 -17.19
C ILE A 31 -14.26 21.57 -17.77
N ILE A 32 -14.90 21.92 -18.89
CA ILE A 32 -14.64 23.17 -19.59
C ILE A 32 -15.10 24.39 -18.77
N TYR A 33 -16.23 24.29 -18.07
CA TYR A 33 -16.68 25.33 -17.17
C TYR A 33 -15.63 25.69 -16.12
N PHE A 34 -15.10 24.67 -15.46
CA PHE A 34 -14.10 24.91 -14.41
C PHE A 34 -12.72 25.28 -14.95
N MET A 35 -12.30 24.70 -16.08
CA MET A 35 -11.01 25.05 -16.69
C MET A 35 -11.03 26.49 -17.28
N LEU A 36 -12.00 26.80 -18.14
CA LEU A 36 -12.01 28.04 -18.87
C LEU A 36 -12.64 29.18 -18.06
N ILE A 37 -13.82 28.94 -17.48
CA ILE A 37 -14.58 30.02 -16.85
C ILE A 37 -14.05 30.37 -15.47
N LYS A 38 -13.61 29.34 -14.70
CA LYS A 38 -13.08 29.55 -13.34
C LYS A 38 -11.54 29.56 -13.28
N GLY A 39 -10.86 28.70 -14.02
CA GLY A 39 -9.39 28.55 -13.96
C GLY A 39 -8.65 29.66 -14.70
N LEU A 40 -9.14 30.09 -15.86
CA LEU A 40 -8.47 31.13 -16.65
C LEU A 40 -8.92 32.56 -16.29
N LYS A 41 -9.87 32.73 -15.38
CA LYS A 41 -10.41 34.02 -14.98
C LYS A 41 -9.34 35.05 -14.63
N ASP A 42 -8.28 34.65 -13.99
CA ASP A 42 -7.21 35.52 -13.51
C ASP A 42 -5.91 35.36 -14.30
N SER A 43 -5.96 34.74 -15.49
CA SER A 43 -4.81 34.58 -16.37
C SER A 43 -4.43 35.91 -17.05
N ALA A 44 -3.15 36.05 -17.43
CA ALA A 44 -2.62 37.21 -18.13
C ALA A 44 -3.24 37.44 -19.53
N PHE A 45 -3.89 36.42 -20.09
CA PHE A 45 -4.53 36.47 -21.40
C PHE A 45 -5.96 37.04 -21.34
N MET A 46 -6.53 37.23 -20.16
CA MET A 46 -7.92 37.61 -19.95
C MET A 46 -8.04 39.14 -19.72
N THR A 47 -8.62 39.86 -20.66
CA THR A 47 -8.93 41.28 -20.49
C THR A 47 -10.09 41.48 -19.50
N ALA A 48 -10.18 42.69 -18.90
CA ALA A 48 -11.25 43.00 -17.95
C ALA A 48 -12.65 42.90 -18.61
N GLU A 49 -12.77 43.29 -19.88
CA GLU A 49 -14.00 43.19 -20.64
C GLU A 49 -14.45 41.75 -20.87
N ASN A 50 -13.51 40.87 -21.24
CA ASN A 50 -13.80 39.43 -21.41
C ASN A 50 -14.22 38.77 -20.11
N LYS A 51 -13.64 39.18 -18.99
CA LYS A 51 -14.06 38.69 -17.65
C LYS A 51 -15.51 39.04 -17.34
N HIS A 52 -15.86 40.32 -17.57
CA HIS A 52 -17.23 40.82 -17.31
C HIS A 52 -18.23 40.10 -18.20
N TRP A 53 -17.96 40.02 -19.50
CA TRP A 53 -18.81 39.32 -20.46
C TRP A 53 -19.06 37.85 -20.12
N ILE A 54 -17.99 37.10 -19.73
CA ILE A 54 -18.11 35.71 -19.32
C ILE A 54 -18.95 35.56 -18.06
N GLN A 55 -18.82 36.48 -17.09
CA GLN A 55 -19.59 36.45 -15.85
C GLN A 55 -21.07 36.68 -16.09
N GLU A 56 -21.42 37.65 -16.92
CA GLU A 56 -22.81 37.95 -17.28
C GLU A 56 -23.46 36.84 -18.10
N ASN A 57 -22.69 36.20 -18.99
CA ASN A 57 -23.21 35.17 -19.90
C ASN A 57 -22.89 33.73 -19.47
N THR A 58 -22.52 33.52 -18.20
CA THR A 58 -22.10 32.18 -17.71
C THR A 58 -23.16 31.12 -18.00
N LEU A 59 -24.44 31.36 -17.71
CA LEU A 59 -25.52 30.41 -17.93
C LEU A 59 -25.68 30.05 -19.40
N MET A 60 -25.63 31.05 -20.29
CA MET A 60 -25.70 30.85 -21.73
C MET A 60 -24.51 30.02 -22.24
N LEU A 61 -23.29 30.34 -21.80
CA LEU A 61 -22.07 29.61 -22.16
C LEU A 61 -22.12 28.15 -21.73
N VAL A 62 -22.55 27.88 -20.49
CA VAL A 62 -22.70 26.51 -19.98
C VAL A 62 -23.76 25.76 -20.77
N SER A 63 -24.92 26.37 -21.05
CA SER A 63 -26.00 25.74 -21.81
C SER A 63 -25.60 25.44 -23.25
N CYS A 64 -24.98 26.38 -23.94
CA CYS A 64 -24.47 26.19 -25.29
C CYS A 64 -23.38 25.13 -25.35
N SER A 65 -22.44 25.16 -24.41
CA SER A 65 -21.38 24.13 -24.28
C SER A 65 -22.00 22.76 -24.05
N PHE A 66 -22.99 22.64 -23.17
CA PHE A 66 -23.66 21.39 -22.89
C PHE A 66 -24.32 20.79 -24.12
N VAL A 67 -25.08 21.58 -24.87
CA VAL A 67 -25.73 21.14 -26.12
C VAL A 67 -24.68 20.73 -27.15
N PHE A 68 -23.66 21.57 -27.35
CA PHE A 68 -22.59 21.30 -28.30
C PHE A 68 -21.83 20.02 -27.98
N PHE A 69 -21.37 19.84 -26.74
CA PHE A 69 -20.62 18.64 -26.35
C PHE A 69 -21.48 17.38 -26.27
N THR A 70 -22.77 17.49 -25.95
CA THR A 70 -23.70 16.37 -26.02
C THR A 70 -23.83 15.86 -27.45
N ILE A 71 -24.01 16.76 -28.42
CA ILE A 71 -24.07 16.40 -29.84
C ILE A 71 -22.73 15.85 -30.32
N LEU A 72 -21.63 16.50 -29.97
CA LEU A 72 -20.30 16.06 -30.37
C LEU A 72 -19.98 14.64 -29.82
N MET A 73 -20.27 14.36 -28.57
CA MET A 73 -20.04 13.04 -27.97
C MET A 73 -20.95 11.98 -28.60
N GLN A 74 -22.16 12.33 -29.00
CA GLN A 74 -23.04 11.42 -29.70
C GLN A 74 -22.52 11.12 -31.12
N ILE A 75 -21.99 12.11 -31.85
CA ILE A 75 -21.34 11.91 -33.15
C ILE A 75 -20.11 11.02 -33.02
N LEU A 76 -19.25 11.27 -32.03
CA LEU A 76 -18.08 10.42 -31.76
C LEU A 76 -18.48 8.96 -31.48
N HIS A 77 -19.57 8.76 -30.77
CA HIS A 77 -20.11 7.42 -30.55
C HIS A 77 -20.57 6.76 -31.85
N TRP A 78 -21.22 7.47 -32.75
CA TRP A 78 -21.60 6.96 -34.07
C TRP A 78 -20.39 6.63 -34.94
N CYS A 79 -19.30 7.40 -34.80
CA CYS A 79 -18.01 7.11 -35.42
C CYS A 79 -17.26 5.93 -34.75
N LYS A 80 -17.90 5.17 -33.84
CA LYS A 80 -17.34 4.04 -33.08
C LYS A 80 -16.16 4.41 -32.17
N ILE A 81 -15.99 5.68 -31.81
CA ILE A 81 -15.00 6.14 -30.84
C ILE A 81 -15.55 5.92 -29.44
N ASN A 82 -14.73 5.36 -28.55
CA ASN A 82 -15.13 5.15 -27.15
C ASN A 82 -15.14 6.49 -26.38
N VAL A 83 -16.34 7.03 -26.15
CA VAL A 83 -16.55 8.33 -25.47
C VAL A 83 -15.97 8.34 -24.05
N PHE A 84 -16.01 7.21 -23.32
CA PHE A 84 -15.38 7.15 -21.98
C PHE A 84 -13.88 7.38 -22.05
N LYS A 85 -13.18 6.86 -23.07
CA LYS A 85 -11.75 7.14 -23.27
C LYS A 85 -11.50 8.62 -23.55
N VAL A 86 -12.34 9.25 -24.33
CA VAL A 86 -12.26 10.70 -24.60
C VAL A 86 -12.45 11.50 -23.31
N VAL A 87 -13.47 11.16 -22.50
CA VAL A 87 -13.71 11.80 -21.20
C VAL A 87 -12.55 11.57 -20.24
N VAL A 88 -11.96 10.37 -20.21
CA VAL A 88 -10.78 10.07 -19.39
C VAL A 88 -9.58 10.90 -19.81
N MET A 89 -9.31 11.05 -21.11
CA MET A 89 -8.21 11.87 -21.62
C MET A 89 -8.41 13.35 -21.27
N LEU A 90 -9.58 13.89 -21.52
CA LEU A 90 -9.92 15.28 -21.17
C LEU A 90 -9.92 15.50 -19.66
N GLY A 91 -10.45 14.55 -18.90
CA GLY A 91 -10.43 14.59 -17.43
C GLY A 91 -9.01 14.54 -16.86
N THR A 92 -8.13 13.76 -17.46
CA THR A 92 -6.71 13.72 -17.07
C THR A 92 -6.02 15.05 -17.32
N PHE A 93 -6.28 15.66 -18.48
CA PHE A 93 -5.76 17.00 -18.80
C PHE A 93 -6.29 18.07 -17.84
N ALA A 94 -7.60 18.05 -17.57
CA ALA A 94 -8.23 18.98 -16.63
C ALA A 94 -7.68 18.84 -15.20
N LEU A 95 -7.49 17.59 -14.75
CA LEU A 95 -6.91 17.30 -13.45
C LEU A 95 -5.47 17.80 -13.38
N ALA A 96 -4.66 17.57 -14.43
CA ALA A 96 -3.30 18.07 -14.51
C ALA A 96 -3.23 19.60 -14.43
N MET A 97 -4.13 20.32 -15.13
CA MET A 97 -4.25 21.78 -15.00
C MET A 97 -4.65 22.22 -13.58
N ALA A 98 -5.61 21.52 -12.97
CA ALA A 98 -6.04 21.82 -11.60
C ALA A 98 -4.89 21.60 -10.59
N PHE A 99 -4.11 20.55 -10.76
CA PHE A 99 -2.87 20.32 -9.98
C PHE A 99 -1.85 21.43 -10.18
N ALA A 100 -1.55 21.79 -11.42
CA ALA A 100 -0.60 22.85 -11.72
C ALA A 100 -1.01 24.19 -11.08
N GLY A 101 -2.28 24.53 -11.14
CA GLY A 101 -2.81 25.77 -10.55
C GLY A 101 -2.77 25.81 -9.02
N ASN A 102 -2.86 24.66 -8.35
CA ASN A 102 -2.85 24.58 -6.89
C ASN A 102 -1.47 24.20 -6.33
N ASP A 103 -0.84 23.16 -6.86
CA ASP A 103 0.36 22.59 -6.25
C ASP A 103 1.61 23.43 -6.52
N LEU A 104 1.72 24.06 -7.70
CA LEU A 104 2.85 24.94 -8.02
C LEU A 104 2.93 26.12 -7.05
N VAL A 105 1.79 26.72 -6.73
CA VAL A 105 1.71 27.82 -5.75
C VAL A 105 2.13 27.36 -4.35
N ASN A 106 1.77 26.17 -3.95
CA ASN A 106 2.17 25.60 -2.66
C ASN A 106 3.70 25.38 -2.56
N PHE A 107 4.37 25.05 -3.67
CA PHE A 107 5.82 24.85 -3.69
C PHE A 107 6.62 26.13 -3.66
N ILE A 108 6.25 27.11 -4.51
CA ILE A 108 7.06 28.31 -4.72
C ILE A 108 6.45 29.58 -4.13
N GLY A 109 5.18 29.52 -3.69
CA GLY A 109 4.48 30.69 -3.19
C GLY A 109 5.18 31.34 -2.00
N VAL A 110 5.61 30.56 -1.02
CA VAL A 110 6.32 31.07 0.17
C VAL A 110 7.67 31.70 -0.16
N PRO A 111 8.57 31.03 -0.92
CA PRO A 111 9.81 31.65 -1.37
C PRO A 111 9.59 32.94 -2.19
N LEU A 112 8.59 32.95 -3.07
CA LEU A 112 8.29 34.11 -3.89
C LEU A 112 7.66 35.27 -3.09
N ALA A 113 6.84 34.96 -2.10
CA ALA A 113 6.34 35.96 -1.16
C ALA A 113 7.49 36.58 -0.35
N GLY A 114 8.45 35.77 0.11
CA GLY A 114 9.65 36.25 0.76
C GLY A 114 10.51 37.13 -0.16
N PHE A 115 10.68 36.72 -1.42
CA PHE A 115 11.40 37.52 -2.41
C PHE A 115 10.68 38.85 -2.70
N SER A 116 9.36 38.82 -2.84
CA SER A 116 8.54 40.03 -3.04
C SER A 116 8.62 40.99 -1.85
N ALA A 117 8.57 40.44 -0.61
CA ALA A 117 8.75 41.23 0.61
C ALA A 117 10.14 41.84 0.70
N TYR A 118 11.19 41.11 0.33
CA TYR A 118 12.56 41.60 0.30
C TYR A 118 12.73 42.72 -0.73
N THR A 119 12.22 42.54 -1.94
CA THR A 119 12.32 43.58 -3.00
C THR A 119 11.52 44.82 -2.64
N ASP A 120 10.38 44.69 -1.99
CA ASP A 120 9.59 45.80 -1.49
C ASP A 120 10.33 46.56 -0.38
N PHE A 121 10.91 45.83 0.56
CA PHE A 121 11.75 46.43 1.61
C PHE A 121 12.97 47.17 1.06
N MET A 122 13.65 46.60 0.07
CA MET A 122 14.81 47.27 -0.56
C MET A 122 14.42 48.53 -1.36
N ALA A 123 13.22 48.56 -1.93
CA ALA A 123 12.73 49.70 -2.72
C ALA A 123 12.15 50.81 -1.84
N ASN A 124 11.43 50.48 -0.79
CA ASN A 124 10.58 51.42 -0.02
C ASN A 124 10.94 51.47 1.48
N GLY A 125 11.85 50.63 1.94
CA GLY A 125 12.28 50.56 3.36
C GLY A 125 13.34 51.61 3.70
N ASN A 126 13.31 52.08 4.94
CA ASN A 126 14.27 53.09 5.47
C ASN A 126 15.54 52.44 6.10
N GLY A 127 15.83 51.18 5.77
CA GLY A 127 16.99 50.46 6.31
C GLY A 127 16.76 49.76 7.66
N GLU A 128 15.63 50.01 8.35
CA GLU A 128 15.28 49.34 9.60
C GLU A 128 14.21 48.25 9.37
N PRO A 129 14.58 46.95 9.39
CA PRO A 129 13.61 45.87 9.10
C PRO A 129 12.48 45.75 10.11
N MET A 130 12.73 46.11 11.39
CA MET A 130 11.77 45.91 12.48
C MET A 130 10.59 46.90 12.47
N GLY A 131 10.73 48.03 11.82
CA GLY A 131 9.68 49.05 11.70
C GLY A 131 8.93 49.04 10.36
N TYR A 132 9.32 48.21 9.41
CA TYR A 132 8.75 48.20 8.07
C TYR A 132 7.47 47.35 8.01
N LEU A 133 6.34 47.94 7.68
CA LEU A 133 5.06 47.26 7.47
C LEU A 133 5.02 46.66 6.07
N MET A 134 4.98 45.35 5.95
CA MET A 134 4.95 44.57 4.71
C MET A 134 3.62 44.70 3.96
N ASN A 135 3.17 45.92 3.65
CA ASN A 135 1.87 46.21 3.01
C ASN A 135 1.74 45.59 1.62
N SER A 136 2.84 45.35 0.92
CA SER A 136 2.88 44.64 -0.37
C SER A 136 2.28 43.24 -0.33
N LEU A 137 2.34 42.57 0.84
CA LEU A 137 1.80 41.22 1.04
C LEU A 137 0.27 41.19 1.21
N ASN A 138 -0.39 42.35 1.40
CA ASN A 138 -1.85 42.46 1.47
C ASN A 138 -2.52 42.38 0.09
N GLY A 139 -1.77 42.54 -0.98
CA GLY A 139 -2.24 42.47 -2.37
C GLY A 139 -1.74 41.21 -3.11
N PRO A 140 -2.16 41.00 -4.34
CA PRO A 140 -1.64 39.94 -5.20
C PRO A 140 -0.14 40.16 -5.47
N ALA A 141 0.72 39.23 -5.05
CA ALA A 141 2.15 39.29 -5.32
C ALA A 141 2.42 39.15 -6.83
N LYS A 142 3.16 40.11 -7.41
CA LYS A 142 3.61 40.02 -8.80
C LYS A 142 4.75 39.01 -8.88
N THR A 143 4.50 37.87 -9.48
CA THR A 143 5.50 36.81 -9.63
C THR A 143 6.17 36.90 -10.99
N PRO A 144 7.52 36.97 -11.09
CA PRO A 144 8.23 36.92 -12.36
C PRO A 144 7.92 35.62 -13.12
N PHE A 145 7.55 35.71 -14.38
CA PHE A 145 7.21 34.56 -15.24
C PHE A 145 8.31 33.50 -15.27
N LEU A 146 9.59 33.94 -15.28
CA LEU A 146 10.73 33.02 -15.34
C LEU A 146 10.77 32.04 -14.15
N PHE A 147 10.45 32.50 -12.94
CA PHE A 147 10.43 31.64 -11.76
C PHE A 147 9.30 30.60 -11.84
N LEU A 148 8.12 31.00 -12.31
CA LEU A 148 7.00 30.08 -12.52
C LEU A 148 7.33 29.04 -13.59
N PHE A 149 7.94 29.45 -14.70
CA PHE A 149 8.32 28.57 -15.79
C PHE A 149 9.37 27.54 -15.34
N LEU A 150 10.44 27.98 -14.69
CA LEU A 150 11.49 27.10 -14.19
C LEU A 150 10.97 26.12 -13.14
N ALA A 151 10.14 26.58 -12.22
CA ALA A 151 9.52 25.73 -11.20
C ALA A 151 8.59 24.67 -11.85
N GLY A 152 7.82 25.06 -12.87
CA GLY A 152 7.00 24.14 -13.64
C GLY A 152 7.81 23.06 -14.35
N VAL A 153 8.91 23.43 -15.00
CA VAL A 153 9.83 22.47 -15.66
C VAL A 153 10.43 21.50 -14.65
N ILE A 154 10.92 22.00 -13.50
CA ILE A 154 11.47 21.15 -12.44
C ILE A 154 10.41 20.20 -11.88
N MET A 155 9.19 20.67 -11.67
CA MET A 155 8.07 19.86 -11.20
C MET A 155 7.74 18.73 -12.18
N VAL A 156 7.65 19.01 -13.47
CA VAL A 156 7.37 18.00 -14.51
C VAL A 156 8.50 16.96 -14.53
N TYR A 157 9.76 17.40 -14.53
CA TYR A 157 10.91 16.51 -14.48
C TYR A 157 10.89 15.61 -13.23
N ALA A 158 10.63 16.19 -12.06
CA ALA A 158 10.57 15.46 -10.80
C ALA A 158 9.44 14.42 -10.79
N LEU A 159 8.24 14.75 -11.29
CA LEU A 159 7.11 13.82 -11.36
C LEU A 159 7.37 12.66 -12.31
N ILE A 160 8.00 12.90 -13.45
CA ILE A 160 8.34 11.86 -14.43
C ILE A 160 9.40 10.90 -13.86
N THR A 161 10.42 11.43 -13.18
CA THR A 161 11.58 10.64 -12.73
C THR A 161 11.42 10.05 -11.34
N SER A 162 10.53 10.58 -10.50
CA SER A 162 10.38 10.18 -9.10
C SER A 162 9.60 8.88 -8.95
N LYS A 163 10.31 7.80 -8.67
CA LYS A 163 9.70 6.52 -8.29
C LYS A 163 8.90 6.59 -6.98
N LYS A 164 9.23 7.54 -6.10
CA LYS A 164 8.46 7.78 -4.85
C LYS A 164 7.06 8.30 -5.18
N ALA A 165 6.93 9.26 -6.10
CA ALA A 165 5.64 9.77 -6.56
C ALA A 165 4.80 8.66 -7.21
N GLN A 166 5.41 7.82 -8.04
CA GLN A 166 4.73 6.66 -8.65
C GLN A 166 4.19 5.69 -7.61
N ASN A 167 4.90 5.45 -6.49
CA ASN A 167 4.41 4.58 -5.42
C ASN A 167 3.21 5.15 -4.67
N VAL A 168 3.10 6.47 -4.50
CA VAL A 168 1.92 7.12 -3.90
C VAL A 168 0.69 6.87 -4.77
N VAL A 169 0.83 7.08 -6.09
CA VAL A 169 -0.24 6.80 -7.06
C VAL A 169 -0.62 5.32 -7.02
N LYS A 170 0.36 4.41 -7.01
CA LYS A 170 0.12 2.97 -6.93
C LYS A 170 -0.69 2.60 -5.69
N THR A 171 -0.34 3.12 -4.51
CA THR A 171 -1.08 2.86 -3.27
C THR A 171 -2.54 3.31 -3.37
N SER A 172 -2.78 4.51 -3.93
CA SER A 172 -4.13 5.03 -4.14
C SER A 172 -4.93 4.16 -5.11
N VAL A 173 -4.31 3.72 -6.20
CA VAL A 173 -4.92 2.83 -7.19
C VAL A 173 -5.22 1.46 -6.59
N ASP A 174 -4.28 0.87 -5.85
CA ASP A 174 -4.44 -0.46 -5.24
C ASP A 174 -5.57 -0.47 -4.19
N LEU A 175 -5.70 0.58 -3.37
CA LEU A 175 -6.82 0.71 -2.41
C LEU A 175 -8.18 0.90 -3.11
N SER A 176 -8.19 1.46 -4.32
CA SER A 176 -9.41 1.71 -5.10
C SER A 176 -9.78 0.57 -6.07
N ARG A 177 -9.00 -0.51 -6.15
CA ARG A 177 -9.23 -1.62 -7.10
C ARG A 177 -10.62 -2.24 -6.96
N GLN A 178 -11.17 -2.65 -8.12
CA GLN A 178 -12.44 -3.37 -8.19
C GLN A 178 -12.27 -4.86 -7.84
N ASP A 179 -11.09 -5.41 -8.17
CA ASP A 179 -10.77 -6.81 -7.92
C ASP A 179 -10.36 -7.04 -6.47
N GLU A 180 -10.60 -8.25 -5.98
CA GLU A 180 -9.94 -8.78 -4.80
C GLU A 180 -8.46 -9.01 -5.15
N GLY A 181 -7.59 -8.23 -4.56
CA GLY A 181 -6.15 -8.26 -4.79
C GLY A 181 -5.37 -8.51 -3.51
N ASP A 182 -4.04 -8.43 -3.62
CA ASP A 182 -3.14 -8.49 -2.47
C ASP A 182 -3.38 -7.27 -1.58
N GLU A 183 -3.84 -7.52 -0.35
CA GLU A 183 -4.15 -6.45 0.60
C GLU A 183 -2.85 -5.97 1.26
N MET A 184 -2.44 -4.74 0.93
CA MET A 184 -1.17 -4.15 1.39
C MET A 184 -1.14 -3.85 2.90
N PHE A 185 -2.31 -3.74 3.54
CA PHE A 185 -2.45 -3.33 4.93
C PHE A 185 -2.97 -4.48 5.79
N GLY A 186 -2.55 -4.51 7.06
CA GLY A 186 -3.09 -5.44 8.05
C GLY A 186 -4.49 -5.03 8.54
N SER A 187 -5.09 -5.77 9.46
CA SER A 187 -6.35 -5.40 10.10
C SER A 187 -6.09 -4.54 11.35
N SER A 188 -6.88 -3.49 11.57
CA SER A 188 -6.84 -2.67 12.80
C SER A 188 -8.15 -2.79 13.60
N ALA A 189 -8.08 -2.56 14.93
CA ALA A 189 -9.27 -2.60 15.78
C ALA A 189 -10.29 -1.53 15.39
N VAL A 190 -9.82 -0.34 15.03
CA VAL A 190 -10.67 0.78 14.59
C VAL A 190 -11.38 0.44 13.29
N ALA A 191 -10.65 -0.10 12.30
CA ALA A 191 -11.25 -0.50 11.02
C ALA A 191 -12.31 -1.60 11.21
N ARG A 192 -12.06 -2.59 12.07
CA ARG A 192 -13.05 -3.62 12.41
C ARG A 192 -14.31 -3.03 13.02
N SER A 193 -14.17 -2.05 13.93
CA SER A 193 -15.32 -1.37 14.54
C SER A 193 -16.14 -0.61 13.50
N ILE A 194 -15.48 0.15 12.62
CA ILE A 194 -16.14 0.91 11.54
C ILE A 194 -16.89 -0.04 10.61
N VAL A 195 -16.27 -1.14 10.16
CA VAL A 195 -16.91 -2.11 9.27
C VAL A 195 -18.13 -2.73 9.92
N ARG A 196 -18.05 -3.15 11.19
CA ARG A 196 -19.20 -3.71 11.93
C ARG A 196 -20.35 -2.73 12.02
N SER A 197 -20.07 -1.47 12.42
CA SER A 197 -21.10 -0.42 12.54
C SER A 197 -21.75 -0.12 11.19
N THR A 198 -20.96 -0.03 10.13
CA THR A 198 -21.47 0.22 8.76
C THR A 198 -22.33 -0.94 8.27
N MET A 199 -21.93 -2.19 8.54
CA MET A 199 -22.71 -3.36 8.18
C MET A 199 -24.05 -3.41 8.92
N SER A 200 -24.05 -3.20 10.24
CA SER A 200 -25.28 -3.15 11.04
C SER A 200 -26.24 -2.04 10.56
N ALA A 201 -25.69 -0.86 10.25
CA ALA A 201 -26.47 0.24 9.68
C ALA A 201 -27.05 -0.13 8.30
N SER A 202 -26.25 -0.75 7.44
CA SER A 202 -26.69 -1.21 6.12
C SER A 202 -27.79 -2.27 6.19
N GLU A 203 -27.66 -3.23 7.10
CA GLU A 203 -28.69 -4.25 7.35
C GLU A 203 -30.01 -3.65 7.85
N ASN A 204 -29.94 -2.65 8.73
CA ASN A 204 -31.13 -1.95 9.21
C ASN A 204 -31.83 -1.14 8.11
N ILE A 205 -31.05 -0.42 7.27
CA ILE A 205 -31.60 0.28 6.11
C ILE A 205 -32.20 -0.71 5.12
N ALA A 206 -31.53 -1.83 4.91
CA ALA A 206 -32.00 -2.87 4.01
C ALA A 206 -33.33 -3.49 4.44
N LYS A 207 -33.67 -3.53 5.73
CA LYS A 207 -34.98 -4.00 6.22
C LYS A 207 -36.14 -3.07 5.87
N ILE A 208 -35.86 -1.78 5.69
CA ILE A 208 -36.86 -0.74 5.39
C ILE A 208 -37.19 -0.70 3.89
N LEU A 209 -36.26 -1.11 3.02
CA LEU A 209 -36.40 -1.04 1.57
C LEU A 209 -37.27 -2.19 1.02
N PRO A 210 -38.19 -1.93 0.07
CA PRO A 210 -38.97 -2.98 -0.60
C PRO A 210 -38.06 -3.97 -1.35
N ASP A 211 -38.39 -5.28 -1.32
CA ASP A 211 -37.57 -6.32 -1.93
C ASP A 211 -37.41 -6.19 -3.45
N ASN A 212 -38.39 -5.61 -4.13
CA ASN A 212 -38.31 -5.33 -5.57
C ASN A 212 -37.23 -4.27 -5.88
N LEU A 213 -37.12 -3.24 -5.04
CA LEU A 213 -36.11 -2.18 -5.20
C LEU A 213 -34.70 -2.71 -4.89
N LYS A 214 -34.57 -3.59 -3.89
CA LYS A 214 -33.31 -4.29 -3.59
C LYS A 214 -32.85 -5.13 -4.78
N ARG A 215 -33.70 -6.03 -5.25
CA ARG A 215 -33.38 -6.91 -6.40
C ARG A 215 -33.01 -6.11 -7.64
N TRP A 216 -33.74 -5.03 -7.91
CA TRP A 216 -33.43 -4.13 -9.01
C TRP A 216 -32.06 -3.45 -8.82
N ALA A 217 -31.76 -2.91 -7.63
CA ALA A 217 -30.47 -2.30 -7.35
C ALA A 217 -29.34 -3.33 -7.45
N ASP A 218 -29.48 -4.50 -6.85
CA ASP A 218 -28.45 -5.55 -6.87
C ASP A 218 -28.14 -6.04 -8.28
N SER A 219 -29.16 -6.13 -9.15
CA SER A 219 -28.97 -6.45 -10.57
C SER A 219 -28.10 -5.44 -11.33
N ARG A 220 -28.02 -4.18 -10.84
CA ARG A 220 -27.17 -3.12 -11.44
C ARG A 220 -25.71 -3.24 -11.03
N PHE A 221 -25.43 -3.89 -9.90
CA PHE A 221 -24.08 -4.08 -9.35
C PHE A 221 -23.50 -5.47 -9.59
N ASN A 222 -24.05 -6.23 -10.57
CA ASN A 222 -23.49 -7.53 -10.94
C ASN A 222 -22.11 -7.38 -11.58
N LYS A 223 -21.08 -7.90 -10.89
CA LYS A 223 -19.66 -7.83 -11.29
C LYS A 223 -19.28 -8.89 -12.32
N ASP A 224 -20.05 -9.98 -12.45
CA ASP A 224 -19.72 -11.11 -13.35
C ASP A 224 -19.70 -10.69 -14.84
N VAL A 225 -20.43 -9.62 -15.17
CA VAL A 225 -20.53 -9.07 -16.53
C VAL A 225 -19.64 -7.84 -16.75
N MET A 226 -18.70 -7.59 -15.85
CA MET A 226 -17.87 -6.39 -15.88
C MET A 226 -16.92 -6.38 -17.08
N ILE A 227 -16.89 -5.24 -17.80
CA ILE A 227 -15.94 -4.99 -18.90
C ILE A 227 -14.77 -4.18 -18.34
N MET A 228 -13.63 -4.84 -18.19
CA MET A 228 -12.39 -4.20 -17.78
C MET A 228 -11.30 -4.40 -18.83
N GLU A 229 -10.46 -3.38 -19.04
CA GLU A 229 -9.24 -3.52 -19.82
C GLU A 229 -8.19 -4.32 -19.00
N ASN A 230 -7.35 -5.09 -19.70
CA ASN A 230 -6.33 -5.91 -19.06
C ASN A 230 -5.36 -5.04 -18.22
N GLY A 231 -5.24 -5.35 -16.92
CA GLY A 231 -4.39 -4.62 -15.98
C GLY A 231 -5.00 -3.34 -15.40
N ALA A 232 -6.21 -2.94 -15.80
CA ALA A 232 -6.91 -1.83 -15.20
C ALA A 232 -7.34 -2.15 -13.75
N ALA A 233 -7.29 -1.16 -12.87
CA ALA A 233 -7.72 -1.32 -11.47
C ALA A 233 -9.25 -1.23 -11.33
N PHE A 234 -9.92 -0.51 -12.25
CA PHE A 234 -11.37 -0.29 -12.30
C PHE A 234 -11.80 0.07 -13.72
N ASP A 235 -13.09 0.06 -13.98
CA ASP A 235 -13.66 0.30 -15.30
C ASP A 235 -13.59 1.79 -15.75
N LEU A 236 -13.81 2.03 -17.05
CA LEU A 236 -13.74 3.36 -17.66
C LEU A 236 -14.80 4.32 -17.12
N ILE A 237 -15.95 3.84 -16.68
CA ILE A 237 -17.01 4.70 -16.11
C ILE A 237 -16.50 5.31 -14.81
N ARG A 238 -15.96 4.47 -13.92
CA ARG A 238 -15.42 4.95 -12.64
C ARG A 238 -14.19 5.85 -12.84
N ALA A 239 -13.33 5.50 -13.81
CA ALA A 239 -12.21 6.35 -14.19
C ALA A 239 -12.68 7.75 -14.63
N SER A 240 -13.68 7.82 -15.51
CA SER A 240 -14.27 9.08 -15.97
C SER A 240 -14.85 9.91 -14.83
N VAL A 241 -15.64 9.28 -13.96
CA VAL A 241 -16.25 9.96 -12.80
C VAL A 241 -15.20 10.47 -11.83
N ASN A 242 -14.17 9.67 -11.53
CA ASN A 242 -13.09 10.07 -10.62
C ASN A 242 -12.33 11.29 -11.14
N LEU A 243 -11.94 11.27 -12.42
CA LEU A 243 -11.19 12.37 -13.02
C LEU A 243 -12.00 13.66 -13.10
N VAL A 244 -13.26 13.57 -13.56
CA VAL A 244 -14.14 14.73 -13.65
C VAL A 244 -14.41 15.31 -12.27
N LEU A 245 -14.82 14.48 -11.30
CA LEU A 245 -15.19 14.95 -9.97
C LEU A 245 -13.98 15.50 -9.20
N ALA A 246 -12.82 14.84 -9.28
CA ALA A 246 -11.61 15.35 -8.64
C ALA A 246 -11.18 16.70 -9.24
N GLY A 247 -11.17 16.82 -10.58
CA GLY A 247 -10.87 18.07 -11.25
C GLY A 247 -11.82 19.20 -10.86
N LEU A 248 -13.12 18.90 -10.80
CA LEU A 248 -14.16 19.85 -10.38
C LEU A 248 -13.96 20.34 -8.94
N LEU A 249 -13.76 19.43 -8.00
CA LEU A 249 -13.60 19.77 -6.59
C LEU A 249 -12.34 20.59 -6.34
N ILE A 250 -11.22 20.24 -7.00
CA ILE A 250 -9.97 21.01 -6.88
C ILE A 250 -10.13 22.39 -7.49
N ALA A 251 -10.70 22.50 -8.70
CA ALA A 251 -10.92 23.77 -9.34
C ALA A 251 -11.90 24.67 -8.55
N LEU A 252 -12.94 24.09 -7.97
CA LEU A 252 -13.87 24.80 -7.08
C LEU A 252 -13.13 25.34 -5.85
N GLY A 253 -12.40 24.51 -5.15
CA GLY A 253 -11.64 24.91 -3.96
C GLY A 253 -10.60 25.99 -4.28
N THR A 254 -9.87 25.84 -5.38
CA THR A 254 -8.92 26.85 -5.85
C THR A 254 -9.63 28.17 -6.19
N SER A 255 -10.80 28.13 -6.84
CA SER A 255 -11.58 29.33 -7.17
C SER A 255 -12.10 30.06 -5.93
N LEU A 256 -12.35 29.34 -4.86
CA LEU A 256 -12.74 29.87 -3.55
C LEU A 256 -11.53 30.29 -2.69
N LYS A 257 -10.31 30.18 -3.23
CA LYS A 257 -9.04 30.45 -2.52
C LYS A 257 -8.86 29.62 -1.26
N LEU A 258 -9.41 28.39 -1.24
CA LEU A 258 -9.24 27.46 -0.15
C LEU A 258 -7.91 26.70 -0.30
N PRO A 259 -7.10 26.60 0.75
CA PRO A 259 -5.89 25.77 0.73
C PRO A 259 -6.30 24.29 0.71
N LEU A 260 -6.13 23.63 -0.43
CA LEU A 260 -6.48 22.23 -0.61
C LEU A 260 -5.23 21.38 -0.84
N SER A 261 -5.25 20.16 -0.32
CA SER A 261 -4.38 19.10 -0.82
C SER A 261 -5.05 18.39 -1.98
N THR A 262 -4.51 18.54 -3.17
CA THR A 262 -5.01 17.88 -4.40
C THR A 262 -4.94 16.37 -4.28
N THR A 263 -3.88 15.83 -3.66
CA THR A 263 -3.73 14.40 -3.35
C THR A 263 -4.83 13.90 -2.41
N TYR A 264 -5.19 14.69 -1.40
CA TYR A 264 -6.30 14.34 -0.49
C TYR A 264 -7.62 14.25 -1.25
N VAL A 265 -7.95 15.27 -2.07
CA VAL A 265 -9.20 15.30 -2.84
C VAL A 265 -9.30 14.12 -3.80
N THR A 266 -8.26 13.87 -4.59
CA THR A 266 -8.25 12.75 -5.55
C THR A 266 -8.34 11.38 -4.86
N PHE A 267 -7.65 11.21 -3.74
CA PHE A 267 -7.70 9.99 -2.93
C PHE A 267 -9.11 9.77 -2.38
N MET A 268 -9.73 10.78 -1.78
CA MET A 268 -11.08 10.66 -1.21
C MET A 268 -12.15 10.43 -2.28
N VAL A 269 -12.02 11.04 -3.46
CA VAL A 269 -12.90 10.75 -4.61
C VAL A 269 -12.75 9.28 -5.05
N ALA A 270 -11.52 8.78 -5.16
CA ALA A 270 -11.28 7.38 -5.52
C ALA A 270 -11.84 6.40 -4.47
N MET A 271 -11.70 6.70 -3.19
CA MET A 271 -12.26 5.88 -2.11
C MET A 271 -13.78 5.91 -2.08
N GLY A 272 -14.38 7.11 -2.19
CA GLY A 272 -15.83 7.28 -2.24
C GLY A 272 -16.47 6.60 -3.45
N SER A 273 -15.85 6.68 -4.61
CA SER A 273 -16.33 5.97 -5.80
C SER A 273 -16.20 4.45 -5.68
N SER A 274 -15.16 3.95 -4.99
CA SER A 274 -14.98 2.53 -4.70
C SER A 274 -16.10 1.99 -3.80
N LEU A 275 -16.45 2.75 -2.77
CA LEU A 275 -17.59 2.43 -1.89
C LEU A 275 -18.91 2.43 -2.66
N ALA A 276 -19.14 3.47 -3.48
CA ALA A 276 -20.35 3.59 -4.29
C ALA A 276 -20.51 2.45 -5.30
N ASP A 277 -19.41 1.88 -5.80
CA ASP A 277 -19.39 0.72 -6.71
C ASP A 277 -19.43 -0.62 -5.99
N ARG A 278 -19.53 -0.63 -4.67
CA ARG A 278 -19.42 -1.85 -3.85
C ARG A 278 -18.13 -2.64 -4.18
N ALA A 279 -17.04 -1.92 -4.49
CA ALA A 279 -15.77 -2.54 -4.88
C ALA A 279 -15.13 -3.34 -3.74
N TRP A 280 -15.42 -2.95 -2.50
CA TRP A 280 -14.89 -3.61 -1.32
C TRP A 280 -15.79 -4.77 -0.90
N SER A 281 -15.25 -5.98 -0.96
CA SER A 281 -15.93 -7.16 -0.41
C SER A 281 -15.92 -7.09 1.12
N ARG A 282 -16.77 -7.92 1.75
CA ARG A 282 -16.82 -8.03 3.22
C ARG A 282 -15.46 -8.38 3.81
N ASP A 283 -14.69 -9.24 3.13
CA ASP A 283 -13.41 -9.72 3.61
C ASP A 283 -12.29 -8.70 3.40
N SER A 284 -12.33 -7.93 2.30
CA SER A 284 -11.33 -6.91 1.99
C SER A 284 -11.56 -5.57 2.70
N ALA A 285 -12.80 -5.27 3.10
CA ALA A 285 -13.17 -3.95 3.64
C ALA A 285 -12.34 -3.53 4.86
N VAL A 286 -12.07 -4.44 5.80
CA VAL A 286 -11.29 -4.14 7.01
C VAL A 286 -9.86 -3.70 6.67
N TYR A 287 -9.23 -4.39 5.72
CA TYR A 287 -7.86 -4.09 5.29
C TYR A 287 -7.79 -2.75 4.55
N ARG A 288 -8.75 -2.49 3.65
CA ARG A 288 -8.82 -1.25 2.87
C ARG A 288 -9.13 -0.04 3.76
N ILE A 289 -10.05 -0.16 4.71
CA ILE A 289 -10.30 0.91 5.70
C ILE A 289 -9.06 1.16 6.55
N THR A 290 -8.36 0.12 6.99
CA THR A 290 -7.06 0.30 7.68
C THR A 290 -6.07 1.06 6.82
N GLY A 291 -5.98 0.73 5.52
CA GLY A 291 -5.15 1.46 4.56
C GLY A 291 -5.53 2.93 4.44
N VAL A 292 -6.80 3.23 4.28
CA VAL A 292 -7.32 4.62 4.21
C VAL A 292 -6.98 5.39 5.49
N LEU A 293 -7.24 4.82 6.66
CA LEU A 293 -6.92 5.45 7.95
C LEU A 293 -5.42 5.67 8.14
N SER A 294 -4.59 4.72 7.68
CA SER A 294 -3.13 4.83 7.73
C SER A 294 -2.61 5.95 6.83
N VAL A 295 -3.18 6.10 5.62
CA VAL A 295 -2.83 7.19 4.70
C VAL A 295 -3.23 8.54 5.29
N ILE A 296 -4.47 8.67 5.78
CA ILE A 296 -4.97 9.91 6.40
C ILE A 296 -4.14 10.25 7.65
N GLY A 297 -3.92 9.28 8.54
CA GLY A 297 -3.09 9.47 9.73
C GLY A 297 -1.66 9.89 9.37
N GLY A 298 -1.10 9.30 8.31
CA GLY A 298 0.21 9.68 7.78
C GLY A 298 0.28 11.15 7.35
N TRP A 299 -0.77 11.70 6.76
CA TRP A 299 -0.82 13.12 6.39
C TRP A 299 -0.79 14.03 7.60
N PHE A 300 -1.57 13.74 8.66
CA PHE A 300 -1.56 14.53 9.88
C PHE A 300 -0.19 14.48 10.60
N ILE A 301 0.41 13.29 10.68
CA ILE A 301 1.76 13.12 11.25
C ILE A 301 2.78 13.90 10.45
N THR A 302 2.70 13.82 9.11
CA THR A 302 3.62 14.56 8.22
C THR A 302 3.46 16.06 8.37
N ALA A 303 2.23 16.57 8.45
CA ALA A 303 1.96 17.99 8.65
C ALA A 303 2.49 18.48 10.01
N GLY A 304 2.25 17.72 11.09
CA GLY A 304 2.77 18.03 12.43
C GLY A 304 4.30 18.02 12.48
N ALA A 305 4.93 17.03 11.86
CA ALA A 305 6.38 16.94 11.77
C ALA A 305 6.97 18.10 10.95
N ALA A 306 6.36 18.43 9.80
CA ALA A 306 6.79 19.55 8.97
C ALA A 306 6.68 20.89 9.70
N PHE A 307 5.58 21.12 10.42
CA PHE A 307 5.40 22.31 11.25
C PHE A 307 6.49 22.43 12.33
N THR A 308 6.73 21.34 13.07
CA THR A 308 7.74 21.32 14.12
C THR A 308 9.15 21.54 13.59
N ILE A 309 9.50 20.88 12.48
CA ILE A 309 10.81 21.05 11.83
C ILE A 309 10.97 22.49 11.32
N CYS A 310 9.94 23.04 10.66
CA CYS A 310 9.96 24.42 10.17
C CYS A 310 10.18 25.41 11.33
N PHE A 311 9.46 25.24 12.44
CA PHE A 311 9.63 26.06 13.63
C PHE A 311 11.08 26.03 14.15
N VAL A 312 11.64 24.83 14.35
CA VAL A 312 13.03 24.65 14.81
C VAL A 312 14.04 25.26 13.84
N VAL A 313 13.88 24.99 12.54
CA VAL A 313 14.76 25.53 11.49
C VAL A 313 14.72 27.06 11.49
N THR A 314 13.53 27.64 11.60
CA THR A 314 13.36 29.11 11.66
C THR A 314 14.07 29.71 12.88
N LEU A 315 13.96 29.09 14.05
CA LEU A 315 14.69 29.53 15.25
C LEU A 315 16.21 29.46 15.04
N ILE A 316 16.72 28.37 14.50
CA ILE A 316 18.15 28.21 14.20
C ILE A 316 18.63 29.29 13.22
N MET A 317 17.85 29.58 12.18
CA MET A 317 18.17 30.63 11.21
C MET A 317 18.12 32.02 11.84
N TYR A 318 17.16 32.29 12.71
CA TYR A 318 17.00 33.57 13.39
C TYR A 318 18.18 33.88 14.31
N TYR A 319 18.62 32.93 15.13
CA TYR A 319 19.74 33.12 16.06
C TYR A 319 21.13 32.92 15.40
N GLY A 320 21.23 32.04 14.41
CA GLY A 320 22.51 31.66 13.78
C GLY A 320 22.86 32.46 12.52
N GLY A 321 21.93 33.28 12.04
CA GLY A 321 22.15 34.15 10.87
C GLY A 321 22.59 33.40 9.60
N THR A 322 23.40 34.04 8.78
CA THR A 322 23.82 33.54 7.46
C THR A 322 24.58 32.21 7.52
N PHE A 323 25.39 32.00 8.56
CA PHE A 323 26.14 30.74 8.72
C PHE A 323 25.20 29.55 8.94
N ALA A 324 24.19 29.71 9.81
CA ALA A 324 23.18 28.67 10.05
C ALA A 324 22.37 28.39 8.79
N MET A 325 22.02 29.42 8.03
CA MET A 325 21.31 29.27 6.75
C MET A 325 22.10 28.42 5.75
N LEU A 326 23.37 28.71 5.53
CA LEU A 326 24.25 27.97 4.62
C LEU A 326 24.44 26.51 5.09
N ALA A 327 24.64 26.30 6.39
CA ALA A 327 24.75 24.96 6.97
C ALA A 327 23.47 24.13 6.80
N LEU A 328 22.31 24.73 6.99
CA LEU A 328 21.01 24.07 6.79
C LEU A 328 20.75 23.74 5.32
N ILE A 329 21.15 24.61 4.38
CA ILE A 329 21.06 24.33 2.94
C ILE A 329 21.96 23.13 2.59
N ALA A 330 23.20 23.12 3.06
CA ALA A 330 24.13 22.01 2.83
C ALA A 330 23.58 20.68 3.42
N LEU A 331 23.02 20.75 4.64
CA LEU A 331 22.36 19.61 5.29
C LEU A 331 21.16 19.10 4.47
N ALA A 332 20.32 20.00 3.96
CA ALA A 332 19.16 19.63 3.14
C ALA A 332 19.59 18.92 1.85
N ILE A 333 20.60 19.44 1.15
CA ILE A 333 21.16 18.80 -0.05
C ILE A 333 21.72 17.41 0.28
N PHE A 334 22.50 17.30 1.37
CA PHE A 334 23.04 16.02 1.83
C PHE A 334 21.96 14.99 2.12
N LEU A 335 20.90 15.38 2.84
CA LEU A 335 19.79 14.49 3.17
C LEU A 335 19.01 14.04 1.92
N LEU A 336 18.80 14.93 0.95
CA LEU A 336 18.16 14.59 -0.33
C LEU A 336 18.98 13.56 -1.12
N VAL A 337 20.28 13.78 -1.26
CA VAL A 337 21.16 12.84 -1.97
C VAL A 337 21.19 11.48 -1.26
N ARG A 338 21.41 11.48 0.06
CA ARG A 338 21.41 10.27 0.88
C ARG A 338 20.07 9.49 0.78
N SER A 339 18.95 10.21 0.84
CA SER A 339 17.60 9.61 0.73
C SER A 339 17.39 8.94 -0.63
N ASN A 340 17.85 9.56 -1.72
CA ASN A 340 17.72 8.99 -3.06
C ASN A 340 18.59 7.74 -3.24
N ILE A 341 19.83 7.75 -2.73
CA ILE A 341 20.73 6.59 -2.76
C ILE A 341 20.14 5.42 -1.95
N HIS A 342 19.67 5.69 -0.74
CA HIS A 342 19.06 4.66 0.12
C HIS A 342 17.81 4.06 -0.51
N TYR A 343 16.95 4.89 -1.09
CA TYR A 343 15.74 4.45 -1.77
C TYR A 343 16.05 3.59 -3.00
N SER A 344 17.06 3.97 -3.79
CA SER A 344 17.51 3.19 -4.95
C SER A 344 18.05 1.81 -4.56
N LYS A 345 18.80 1.70 -3.46
CA LYS A 345 19.26 0.41 -2.92
C LYS A 345 18.11 -0.47 -2.47
N LYS A 346 17.17 0.08 -1.68
CA LYS A 346 15.99 -0.66 -1.19
C LYS A 346 15.08 -1.16 -2.32
N GLN A 347 15.08 -0.48 -3.46
CA GLN A 347 14.28 -0.90 -4.62
C GLN A 347 14.94 -2.04 -5.40
N LYS A 348 16.27 -2.11 -5.44
CA LYS A 348 17.00 -3.26 -6.04
C LYS A 348 16.74 -4.55 -5.25
N ASP A 349 16.59 -4.46 -3.93
CA ASP A 349 16.26 -5.62 -3.08
C ASP A 349 14.79 -6.07 -3.24
N LYS A 350 13.86 -5.14 -3.55
CA LYS A 350 12.45 -5.49 -3.85
C LYS A 350 12.24 -6.12 -5.24
N GLY A 351 13.19 -5.99 -6.15
CA GLY A 351 13.13 -6.60 -7.50
C GLY A 351 13.21 -8.12 -7.51
N LYS A 352 13.44 -8.76 -6.33
CA LYS A 352 13.41 -10.22 -6.17
C LYS A 352 11.99 -10.82 -6.19
N ASP A 353 10.94 -10.01 -6.06
CA ASP A 353 9.52 -10.45 -6.15
C ASP A 353 8.98 -10.46 -7.60
N ASP A 354 9.88 -10.52 -8.59
CA ASP A 354 9.53 -10.43 -10.02
C ASP A 354 8.66 -11.62 -10.52
N ILE A 355 8.83 -12.81 -9.91
CA ILE A 355 8.13 -14.04 -10.33
C ILE A 355 6.62 -13.90 -10.18
N PHE A 356 6.12 -13.36 -9.07
CA PHE A 356 4.69 -13.18 -8.86
C PHE A 356 4.10 -12.11 -9.79
N SER A 357 4.84 -11.03 -10.04
CA SER A 357 4.44 -9.99 -11.00
C SER A 357 4.35 -10.54 -12.42
N ARG A 358 5.29 -11.40 -12.81
CA ARG A 358 5.26 -12.11 -14.10
C ARG A 358 4.08 -13.08 -14.20
N LEU A 359 3.79 -13.82 -13.11
CA LEU A 359 2.63 -14.72 -13.03
C LEU A 359 1.31 -13.96 -13.28
N ILE A 360 1.16 -12.78 -12.68
CA ILE A 360 -0.05 -11.96 -12.86
C ILE A 360 -0.14 -11.40 -14.29
N ALA A 361 0.98 -11.06 -14.91
CA ALA A 361 1.04 -10.48 -16.26
C ALA A 361 0.93 -11.52 -17.37
N SER A 362 1.32 -12.77 -17.14
CA SER A 362 1.28 -13.84 -18.14
C SER A 362 -0.16 -14.16 -18.56
N LYS A 363 -0.34 -14.45 -19.85
CA LYS A 363 -1.60 -14.92 -20.44
C LYS A 363 -1.62 -16.43 -20.66
N ASP A 364 -0.45 -17.06 -20.67
CA ASP A 364 -0.30 -18.49 -20.88
C ASP A 364 -0.58 -19.26 -19.58
N LYS A 365 -1.41 -20.31 -19.68
CA LYS A 365 -1.85 -21.13 -18.56
C LYS A 365 -0.71 -22.00 -18.01
N GLU A 366 0.12 -22.57 -18.86
CA GLU A 366 1.24 -23.42 -18.45
C GLU A 366 2.37 -22.59 -17.82
N GLU A 367 2.65 -21.42 -18.38
CA GLU A 367 3.61 -20.48 -17.80
C GLU A 367 3.18 -20.03 -16.40
N ARG A 368 1.89 -19.71 -16.19
CA ARG A 368 1.36 -19.35 -14.87
C ARG A 368 1.57 -20.46 -13.84
N TRP A 369 1.30 -21.71 -14.20
CA TRP A 369 1.52 -22.83 -13.30
C TRP A 369 3.01 -22.99 -12.94
N THR A 370 3.89 -22.91 -13.93
CA THR A 370 5.33 -22.99 -13.71
C THR A 370 5.85 -21.88 -12.80
N LEU A 371 5.40 -20.65 -13.00
CA LEU A 371 5.76 -19.50 -12.17
C LEU A 371 5.20 -19.61 -10.75
N LEU A 372 3.97 -20.09 -10.57
CA LEU A 372 3.39 -20.33 -9.23
C LEU A 372 4.17 -21.40 -8.49
N ARG A 373 4.46 -22.53 -9.14
CA ARG A 373 5.26 -23.61 -8.57
C ARG A 373 6.65 -23.12 -8.15
N GLN A 374 7.28 -22.30 -8.97
CA GLN A 374 8.58 -21.70 -8.65
C GLN A 374 8.48 -20.75 -7.45
N HIS A 375 7.43 -19.93 -7.38
CA HIS A 375 7.20 -18.99 -6.27
C HIS A 375 6.99 -19.75 -4.95
N VAL A 376 6.12 -20.77 -4.94
CA VAL A 376 5.86 -21.61 -3.76
C VAL A 376 7.14 -22.35 -3.32
N ASN A 377 7.91 -22.91 -4.24
CA ASN A 377 9.17 -23.57 -3.91
C ASN A 377 10.18 -22.60 -3.27
N ASN A 378 10.30 -21.39 -3.81
CA ASN A 378 11.17 -20.36 -3.23
C ASN A 378 10.70 -19.94 -1.83
N THR A 379 9.39 -19.90 -1.59
CA THR A 379 8.82 -19.64 -0.26
C THR A 379 9.18 -20.75 0.72
N LEU A 380 9.02 -22.01 0.32
CA LEU A 380 9.39 -23.18 1.16
C LEU A 380 10.87 -23.16 1.53
N VAL A 381 11.76 -22.97 0.55
CA VAL A 381 13.21 -22.91 0.78
C VAL A 381 13.57 -21.77 1.74
N ALA A 382 12.99 -20.59 1.54
CA ALA A 382 13.25 -19.44 2.41
C ALA A 382 12.74 -19.67 3.84
N GLU A 383 11.57 -20.30 4.00
CA GLU A 383 10.98 -20.59 5.31
C GLU A 383 11.75 -21.66 6.06
N MET A 384 12.22 -22.70 5.37
CA MET A 384 13.09 -23.74 5.96
C MET A 384 14.43 -23.16 6.42
N ALA A 385 15.05 -22.29 5.61
CA ALA A 385 16.29 -21.62 5.98
C ALA A 385 16.08 -20.69 7.20
N PHE A 386 15.00 -19.90 7.22
CA PHE A 386 14.64 -19.07 8.36
C PHE A 386 14.41 -19.89 9.63
N THR A 387 13.71 -21.01 9.49
CA THR A 387 13.41 -21.91 10.60
C THR A 387 14.69 -22.49 11.21
N ASN A 388 15.63 -22.93 10.37
CA ASN A 388 16.91 -23.46 10.81
C ASN A 388 17.73 -22.41 11.59
N GLU A 389 17.90 -21.22 11.02
CA GLU A 389 18.65 -20.14 11.67
C GLU A 389 18.00 -19.71 13.00
N THR A 390 16.66 -19.56 13.00
CA THR A 390 15.92 -19.12 14.19
C THR A 390 15.92 -20.19 15.28
N TYR A 391 15.77 -21.47 14.92
CA TYR A 391 15.86 -22.58 15.87
C TYR A 391 17.22 -22.61 16.58
N ARG A 392 18.32 -22.46 15.84
CA ARG A 392 19.66 -22.34 16.41
C ARG A 392 19.78 -21.14 17.33
N GLN A 393 19.29 -19.97 16.91
CA GLN A 393 19.32 -18.75 17.71
C GLN A 393 18.55 -18.90 19.04
N ILE A 394 17.39 -19.59 19.02
CA ILE A 394 16.57 -19.82 20.21
C ILE A 394 17.29 -20.77 21.18
N THR A 395 17.78 -21.89 20.67
CA THR A 395 18.45 -22.91 21.49
C THR A 395 19.77 -22.42 22.07
N ASP A 396 20.59 -21.72 21.29
CA ASP A 396 21.78 -21.04 21.79
C ASP A 396 21.44 -19.96 22.83
N GLY A 397 20.38 -19.19 22.59
CA GLY A 397 19.90 -18.16 23.51
C GLY A 397 19.42 -18.72 24.84
N PHE A 398 18.79 -19.90 24.82
CA PHE A 398 18.34 -20.60 26.02
C PHE A 398 19.52 -21.21 26.82
N ILE A 399 20.42 -21.94 26.15
CA ILE A 399 21.60 -22.57 26.78
C ILE A 399 22.52 -21.50 27.40
N ASN A 400 22.77 -20.41 26.69
CA ASN A 400 23.69 -19.35 27.13
C ASN A 400 22.99 -18.21 27.90
N GLU A 401 21.75 -18.39 28.31
CA GLU A 401 20.94 -17.40 29.03
C GLU A 401 20.89 -15.99 28.34
N ASN A 402 20.97 -15.95 27.02
CA ASN A 402 21.03 -14.71 26.26
C ASN A 402 19.64 -14.16 25.95
N LEU A 403 19.10 -13.38 26.88
CA LEU A 403 17.77 -12.76 26.75
C LEU A 403 17.62 -11.87 25.51
N LYS A 404 18.69 -11.17 25.10
CA LYS A 404 18.66 -10.28 23.92
C LYS A 404 18.47 -11.09 22.63
N ALA A 405 19.13 -12.25 22.53
CA ALA A 405 18.97 -13.17 21.40
C ALA A 405 17.55 -13.74 21.35
N LEU A 406 17.00 -14.16 22.51
CA LEU A 406 15.62 -14.68 22.61
C LEU A 406 14.55 -13.64 22.27
N ARG A 407 14.67 -12.40 22.76
CA ARG A 407 13.77 -11.30 22.40
C ARG A 407 13.81 -11.00 20.90
N LYS A 408 15.00 -11.05 20.29
CA LYS A 408 15.16 -10.88 18.84
C LYS A 408 14.51 -12.03 18.08
N ALA A 409 14.67 -13.27 18.53
CA ALA A 409 14.04 -14.45 17.93
C ALA A 409 12.51 -14.38 17.96
N VAL A 410 11.90 -13.98 19.10
CA VAL A 410 10.44 -13.75 19.20
C VAL A 410 9.99 -12.73 18.15
N SER A 411 10.65 -11.56 18.11
CA SER A 411 10.31 -10.49 17.15
C SER A 411 10.46 -10.94 15.70
N ASN A 412 11.51 -11.68 15.38
CA ASN A 412 11.74 -12.21 14.04
C ASN A 412 10.65 -13.21 13.64
N THR A 413 10.26 -14.11 14.55
CA THR A 413 9.21 -15.12 14.31
C THR A 413 7.85 -14.46 14.09
N ASP A 414 7.50 -13.43 14.87
CA ASP A 414 6.25 -12.69 14.69
C ASP A 414 6.23 -11.93 13.35
N ASN A 415 7.35 -11.29 12.97
CA ASN A 415 7.49 -10.61 11.68
C ASN A 415 7.39 -11.59 10.51
N GLN A 416 8.03 -12.77 10.63
CA GLN A 416 7.99 -13.81 9.61
C GLN A 416 6.57 -14.35 9.42
N LYS A 417 5.83 -14.56 10.52
CA LYS A 417 4.42 -14.96 10.47
C LYS A 417 3.55 -13.97 9.69
N GLU A 418 3.73 -12.67 9.91
CA GLU A 418 3.00 -11.66 9.16
C GLU A 418 3.42 -11.60 7.67
N MET A 419 4.70 -11.84 7.38
CA MET A 419 5.19 -11.94 6.02
C MET A 419 4.63 -13.17 5.31
N LEU A 420 4.64 -14.34 5.96
CA LEU A 420 4.10 -15.58 5.41
C LEU A 420 2.60 -15.47 5.09
N LYS A 421 1.81 -14.82 5.95
CA LYS A 421 0.40 -14.54 5.66
C LYS A 421 0.20 -13.74 4.37
N LYS A 422 1.06 -12.74 4.11
CA LYS A 422 1.02 -11.94 2.87
C LYS A 422 1.38 -12.78 1.65
N ILE A 423 2.44 -13.59 1.76
CA ILE A 423 2.88 -14.50 0.69
C ILE A 423 1.79 -15.51 0.36
N ARG A 424 1.19 -16.13 1.38
CA ARG A 424 0.09 -17.11 1.21
C ARG A 424 -1.13 -16.53 0.49
N ARG A 425 -1.49 -15.28 0.78
CA ARG A 425 -2.55 -14.58 0.03
C ARG A 425 -2.20 -14.42 -1.45
N LYS A 426 -0.96 -14.04 -1.75
CA LYS A 426 -0.46 -13.96 -3.14
C LYS A 426 -0.56 -15.31 -3.84
N GLU A 427 -0.13 -16.37 -3.18
CA GLU A 427 -0.14 -17.73 -3.71
C GLU A 427 -1.57 -18.23 -3.99
N ILE A 428 -2.52 -17.96 -3.09
CA ILE A 428 -3.94 -18.27 -3.30
C ILE A 428 -4.51 -17.49 -4.49
N LEU A 429 -4.14 -16.21 -4.65
CA LEU A 429 -4.53 -15.42 -5.82
C LEU A 429 -3.92 -15.97 -7.11
N GLY A 430 -2.68 -16.43 -7.05
CA GLY A 430 -2.02 -17.12 -8.15
C GLY A 430 -2.76 -18.40 -8.53
N LEU A 431 -3.15 -19.21 -7.56
CA LEU A 431 -3.90 -20.45 -7.77
C LEU A 431 -5.26 -20.20 -8.45
N ARG A 432 -5.99 -19.15 -8.04
CA ARG A 432 -7.26 -18.75 -8.68
C ARG A 432 -7.14 -18.34 -10.15
N ARG A 433 -5.94 -17.98 -10.61
CA ARG A 433 -5.68 -17.57 -12.01
C ARG A 433 -5.22 -18.71 -12.91
N ILE A 434 -5.02 -19.89 -12.35
CA ILE A 434 -4.69 -21.10 -13.09
C ILE A 434 -5.98 -21.76 -13.57
N ASP A 435 -5.84 -22.66 -14.54
CA ASP A 435 -6.93 -23.49 -15.03
C ASP A 435 -7.56 -24.31 -13.90
N ASN A 436 -8.90 -24.38 -13.88
CA ASN A 436 -9.64 -25.04 -12.80
C ASN A 436 -9.26 -26.49 -12.61
N PHE A 437 -8.99 -27.22 -13.71
CA PHE A 437 -8.60 -28.62 -13.66
C PHE A 437 -7.24 -28.80 -12.97
N THR A 438 -6.23 -28.05 -13.39
CA THR A 438 -4.89 -28.05 -12.79
C THR A 438 -4.93 -27.57 -11.34
N ALA A 439 -5.75 -26.55 -11.04
CA ALA A 439 -5.88 -26.03 -9.68
C ALA A 439 -6.46 -27.08 -8.72
N ILE A 440 -7.48 -27.85 -9.16
CA ILE A 440 -8.08 -28.93 -8.35
C ILE A 440 -7.09 -30.09 -8.15
N GLU A 441 -6.42 -30.52 -9.21
CA GLU A 441 -5.45 -31.63 -9.16
C GLU A 441 -4.27 -31.33 -8.22
N LYS A 442 -3.73 -30.11 -8.25
CA LYS A 442 -2.54 -29.72 -7.49
C LYS A 442 -2.86 -29.04 -6.15
N ASN A 443 -4.12 -28.87 -5.81
CA ASN A 443 -4.57 -28.20 -4.58
C ASN A 443 -4.01 -28.84 -3.31
N THR A 444 -3.98 -30.15 -3.24
CA THR A 444 -3.46 -30.90 -2.07
C THR A 444 -1.98 -30.60 -1.84
N TRP A 445 -1.16 -30.65 -2.89
CA TRP A 445 0.27 -30.31 -2.81
C TRP A 445 0.49 -28.87 -2.31
N PHE A 446 -0.26 -27.93 -2.88
CA PHE A 446 -0.18 -26.53 -2.50
C PHE A 446 -0.52 -26.29 -1.01
N HIS A 447 -1.61 -26.88 -0.55
CA HIS A 447 -2.05 -26.73 0.85
C HIS A 447 -1.12 -27.43 1.85
N LEU A 448 -0.56 -28.59 1.51
CA LEU A 448 0.42 -29.28 2.36
C LEU A 448 1.67 -28.42 2.58
N GLY A 449 2.28 -27.91 1.52
CA GLY A 449 3.46 -27.05 1.61
C GLY A 449 3.19 -25.77 2.42
N SER A 450 2.10 -25.09 2.12
CA SER A 450 1.69 -23.86 2.83
C SER A 450 1.42 -24.13 4.33
N ASN A 451 0.78 -25.25 4.65
CA ASN A 451 0.50 -25.62 6.04
C ASN A 451 1.78 -25.97 6.81
N SER A 452 2.71 -26.69 6.17
CA SER A 452 4.01 -27.04 6.79
C SER A 452 4.81 -25.78 7.16
N CYS A 453 4.85 -24.76 6.30
CA CYS A 453 5.46 -23.46 6.64
C CYS A 453 4.84 -22.82 7.88
N GLU A 454 3.52 -22.82 7.98
CA GLU A 454 2.81 -22.25 9.13
C GLU A 454 3.09 -23.03 10.41
N GLN A 455 3.09 -24.36 10.35
CA GLN A 455 3.37 -25.22 11.50
C GLN A 455 4.82 -25.08 11.99
N MET A 456 5.80 -24.95 11.10
CA MET A 456 7.18 -24.67 11.47
C MET A 456 7.31 -23.39 12.31
N LEU A 457 6.65 -22.30 11.89
CA LEU A 457 6.61 -21.05 12.66
C LEU A 457 5.93 -21.20 14.02
N TYR A 458 4.85 -21.99 14.10
CA TYR A 458 4.19 -22.27 15.38
C TYR A 458 5.09 -23.08 16.33
N CYS A 459 5.84 -24.07 15.83
CA CYS A 459 6.83 -24.80 16.62
C CYS A 459 7.89 -23.84 17.17
N LEU A 460 8.48 -22.99 16.31
CA LEU A 460 9.46 -22.00 16.76
C LEU A 460 8.90 -21.07 17.86
N LYS A 461 7.66 -20.63 17.73
CA LYS A 461 7.03 -19.78 18.73
C LYS A 461 6.83 -20.50 20.06
N ARG A 462 6.35 -21.76 20.01
CA ARG A 462 6.16 -22.59 21.21
C ARG A 462 7.47 -22.96 21.90
N ILE A 463 8.59 -22.97 21.18
CA ILE A 463 9.93 -23.10 21.77
C ILE A 463 10.38 -21.76 22.37
N CYS A 464 10.26 -20.69 21.61
CA CYS A 464 10.86 -19.40 21.92
C CYS A 464 10.23 -18.69 23.13
N GLU A 465 8.89 -18.72 23.24
CA GLU A 465 8.18 -18.04 24.34
C GLU A 465 8.54 -18.60 25.71
N PRO A 466 8.48 -19.93 25.98
CA PRO A 466 8.89 -20.50 27.25
C PRO A 466 10.39 -20.31 27.57
N CYS A 467 11.27 -20.43 26.55
CA CYS A 467 12.69 -20.19 26.73
C CYS A 467 12.97 -18.73 27.13
N LYS A 468 12.33 -17.77 26.45
CA LYS A 468 12.44 -16.34 26.79
C LYS A 468 11.93 -16.07 28.20
N GLU A 469 10.75 -16.58 28.56
CA GLU A 469 10.16 -16.39 29.89
C GLU A 469 11.05 -16.95 30.98
N HIS A 470 11.63 -18.13 30.77
CA HIS A 470 12.57 -18.77 31.70
C HIS A 470 13.79 -17.88 31.99
N VAL A 471 14.43 -17.38 30.91
CA VAL A 471 15.63 -16.53 31.03
C VAL A 471 15.29 -15.12 31.54
N ASP A 472 14.16 -14.55 31.16
CA ASP A 472 13.70 -13.21 31.59
C ASP A 472 13.43 -13.19 33.11
N ASN A 473 12.88 -14.30 33.66
CA ASN A 473 12.65 -14.48 35.10
C ASN A 473 13.88 -14.95 35.89
N LYS A 474 15.03 -15.12 35.22
CA LYS A 474 16.28 -15.64 35.85
C LYS A 474 16.06 -16.91 36.64
N PHE A 475 15.29 -17.85 36.09
CA PHE A 475 15.14 -19.17 36.69
C PHE A 475 16.43 -19.95 36.53
N THR A 476 16.60 -21.01 37.33
CA THR A 476 17.80 -21.86 37.32
C THR A 476 18.09 -22.38 35.91
N PRO A 477 19.31 -22.19 35.37
CA PRO A 477 19.65 -22.64 34.02
C PRO A 477 19.54 -24.17 33.86
N LEU A 478 19.57 -24.65 32.62
CA LEU A 478 19.61 -26.06 32.32
C LEU A 478 20.88 -26.66 32.87
N SER A 479 20.82 -27.88 33.41
CA SER A 479 22.00 -28.54 33.95
C SER A 479 23.04 -28.82 32.86
N GLU A 480 24.34 -28.78 33.22
CA GLU A 480 25.44 -29.07 32.28
C GLU A 480 25.26 -30.42 31.59
N ARG A 481 24.78 -31.44 32.33
CA ARG A 481 24.50 -32.75 31.76
C ARG A 481 23.46 -32.69 30.64
N ALA A 482 22.30 -32.05 30.90
CA ALA A 482 21.24 -31.90 29.90
C ALA A 482 21.71 -31.07 28.71
N THR A 483 22.52 -30.04 28.94
CA THR A 483 23.10 -29.18 27.88
C THR A 483 24.03 -30.00 26.98
N ASN A 484 24.94 -30.77 27.58
CA ASN A 484 25.91 -31.60 26.84
C ASN A 484 25.24 -32.72 26.02
N GLU A 485 24.13 -33.28 26.51
CA GLU A 485 23.33 -34.27 25.78
C GLU A 485 22.49 -33.64 24.65
N PHE A 486 22.05 -32.43 24.82
CA PHE A 486 21.20 -31.74 23.84
C PHE A 486 21.98 -31.14 22.66
N ILE A 487 23.16 -30.55 22.90
CA ILE A 487 23.94 -29.87 21.86
C ILE A 487 24.20 -30.77 20.64
N PRO A 488 24.65 -32.03 20.76
CA PRO A 488 24.86 -32.91 19.61
C PRO A 488 23.58 -33.17 18.80
N ILE A 489 22.44 -33.37 19.48
CA ILE A 489 21.14 -33.59 18.83
C ILE A 489 20.66 -32.33 18.11
N ARG A 490 20.82 -31.15 18.72
CA ARG A 490 20.54 -29.87 18.11
C ARG A 490 21.38 -29.65 16.83
N ASP A 491 22.68 -29.94 16.89
CA ASP A 491 23.59 -29.78 15.75
C ASP A 491 23.26 -30.76 14.62
N GLU A 492 22.93 -32.01 14.95
CA GLU A 492 22.45 -33.00 13.98
C GLU A 492 21.14 -32.55 13.35
N MET A 493 20.23 -31.97 14.12
CA MET A 493 18.97 -31.42 13.64
C MET A 493 19.19 -30.25 12.70
N THR A 494 20.05 -29.28 13.05
CA THR A 494 20.35 -28.12 12.19
C THR A 494 21.06 -28.54 10.90
N ALA A 495 21.91 -29.55 10.93
CA ALA A 495 22.55 -30.10 9.74
C ALA A 495 21.55 -30.80 8.81
N LEU A 496 20.63 -31.60 9.37
CA LEU A 496 19.57 -32.26 8.62
C LEU A 496 18.65 -31.20 7.95
N MET A 497 18.32 -30.12 8.67
CA MET A 497 17.55 -29.01 8.18
C MET A 497 18.24 -28.31 7.02
N ALA A 498 19.52 -28.04 7.12
CA ALA A 498 20.29 -27.44 6.04
C ALA A 498 20.30 -28.34 4.79
N LYS A 499 20.55 -29.66 4.98
CA LYS A 499 20.53 -30.65 3.90
C LYS A 499 19.18 -30.74 3.20
N ALA A 500 18.08 -30.78 3.97
CA ALA A 500 16.72 -30.76 3.40
C ALA A 500 16.42 -29.50 2.61
N THR A 501 16.85 -28.32 3.11
CA THR A 501 16.72 -27.05 2.42
C THR A 501 17.48 -27.06 1.10
N GLU A 502 18.69 -27.61 1.07
CA GLU A 502 19.52 -27.73 -0.12
C GLU A 502 18.90 -28.68 -1.16
N VAL A 503 18.40 -29.84 -0.73
CA VAL A 503 17.71 -30.80 -1.60
C VAL A 503 16.49 -30.16 -2.27
N LEU A 504 15.70 -29.40 -1.54
CA LEU A 504 14.55 -28.70 -2.08
C LEU A 504 14.96 -27.55 -3.03
N ALA A 505 16.00 -26.79 -2.70
CA ALA A 505 16.51 -25.70 -3.53
C ALA A 505 17.06 -26.21 -4.88
N ASN A 506 17.80 -27.30 -4.84
CA ASN A 506 18.44 -27.92 -6.01
C ASN A 506 17.52 -28.91 -6.73
N LYS A 507 16.32 -29.16 -6.20
CA LYS A 507 15.35 -30.16 -6.73
C LYS A 507 15.94 -31.57 -6.82
N ALA A 508 16.87 -31.94 -5.91
CA ALA A 508 17.55 -33.23 -5.85
C ALA A 508 16.68 -34.28 -5.11
N TYR A 509 15.49 -34.55 -5.66
CA TYR A 509 14.47 -35.39 -5.00
C TYR A 509 14.87 -36.89 -4.87
N ASP A 510 15.89 -37.33 -5.54
CA ASP A 510 16.54 -38.65 -5.38
C ASP A 510 17.10 -38.88 -3.98
N GLN A 511 17.43 -37.82 -3.25
CA GLN A 511 17.95 -37.89 -1.87
C GLN A 511 16.84 -37.90 -0.80
N THR A 512 15.57 -37.82 -1.17
CA THR A 512 14.44 -37.70 -0.24
C THR A 512 14.35 -38.91 0.71
N ASP A 513 14.54 -40.16 0.20
CA ASP A 513 14.46 -41.37 1.02
C ASP A 513 15.55 -41.42 2.10
N ALA A 514 16.76 -40.92 1.80
CA ALA A 514 17.84 -40.83 2.78
C ALA A 514 17.49 -39.82 3.88
N LEU A 515 16.97 -38.64 3.51
CA LEU A 515 16.51 -37.62 4.47
C LEU A 515 15.38 -38.12 5.37
N LEU A 516 14.44 -38.89 4.82
CA LEU A 516 13.33 -39.47 5.57
C LEU A 516 13.83 -40.46 6.63
N ARG A 517 14.86 -41.30 6.31
CA ARG A 517 15.48 -42.23 7.25
C ARG A 517 16.26 -41.48 8.33
N GLU A 518 17.11 -40.52 7.95
CA GLU A 518 17.87 -39.69 8.89
C GLU A 518 16.92 -38.96 9.86
N GLY A 519 15.83 -38.37 9.37
CA GLY A 519 14.83 -37.72 10.21
C GLY A 519 14.10 -38.67 11.15
N ALA A 520 13.83 -39.93 10.74
CA ALA A 520 13.23 -40.93 11.61
C ALA A 520 14.16 -41.33 12.76
N LEU A 521 15.45 -41.50 12.46
CA LEU A 521 16.47 -41.79 13.47
C LEU A 521 16.63 -40.67 14.48
N LEU A 522 16.65 -39.41 13.98
CA LEU A 522 16.76 -38.23 14.83
C LEU A 522 15.55 -38.10 15.78
N LYS A 523 14.33 -38.33 15.26
CA LYS A 523 13.11 -38.37 16.10
C LYS A 523 13.19 -39.41 17.20
N GLY A 524 13.76 -40.57 16.90
CA GLY A 524 14.03 -41.62 17.91
C GLY A 524 14.98 -41.15 19.01
N LYS A 525 16.11 -40.53 18.65
CA LYS A 525 17.09 -39.95 19.61
C LYS A 525 16.42 -38.88 20.50
N ILE A 526 15.65 -37.97 19.93
CA ILE A 526 14.92 -36.93 20.69
C ILE A 526 13.92 -37.57 21.66
N SER A 527 13.20 -38.61 21.22
CA SER A 527 12.24 -39.33 22.07
C SER A 527 12.93 -40.02 23.26
N THR A 528 14.10 -40.63 23.04
CA THR A 528 14.90 -41.24 24.09
C THR A 528 15.34 -40.20 25.12
N LEU A 529 15.92 -39.10 24.65
CA LEU A 529 16.37 -38.01 25.52
C LEU A 529 15.22 -37.40 26.35
N ARG A 530 14.05 -37.30 25.75
CA ARG A 530 12.85 -36.83 26.44
C ARG A 530 12.41 -37.77 27.54
N LYS A 531 12.44 -39.09 27.29
CA LYS A 531 12.13 -40.11 28.30
C LYS A 531 13.11 -40.06 29.46
N GLU A 532 14.42 -40.05 29.18
CA GLU A 532 15.45 -39.93 30.20
C GLU A 532 15.29 -38.67 31.08
N GLN A 533 14.92 -37.55 30.49
CA GLN A 533 14.68 -36.32 31.24
C GLN A 533 13.43 -36.43 32.14
N MET A 534 12.37 -37.13 31.69
CA MET A 534 11.21 -37.41 32.54
C MET A 534 11.56 -38.32 33.72
N ASP A 535 12.38 -39.35 33.52
CA ASP A 535 12.83 -40.23 34.57
C ASP A 535 13.64 -39.46 35.64
N ARG A 536 14.53 -38.53 35.23
CA ARG A 536 15.29 -37.63 36.13
C ARG A 536 14.40 -36.70 36.96
N ILE A 537 13.25 -36.23 36.39
CA ILE A 537 12.30 -35.44 37.17
C ILE A 537 11.65 -36.28 38.26
N GLN A 538 11.33 -37.55 37.97
CA GLN A 538 10.76 -38.47 38.96
C GLN A 538 11.74 -38.81 40.09
N GLU A 539 13.03 -38.96 39.77
CA GLU A 539 14.10 -39.20 40.71
C GLU A 539 14.49 -37.97 41.55
N ARG A 540 13.88 -36.80 41.29
CA ARG A 540 14.14 -35.50 41.94
C ARG A 540 15.59 -35.01 41.80
N ASP A 541 16.31 -35.43 40.77
CA ASP A 541 17.70 -35.07 40.50
C ASP A 541 17.87 -33.74 39.73
N VAL A 542 16.79 -33.11 39.31
CA VAL A 542 16.83 -31.94 38.44
C VAL A 542 15.84 -30.86 38.84
N ASN A 543 16.12 -29.59 38.43
CA ASN A 543 15.20 -28.49 38.61
C ASN A 543 13.96 -28.67 37.71
N VAL A 544 12.77 -28.73 38.32
CA VAL A 544 11.51 -29.01 37.60
C VAL A 544 11.17 -27.93 36.58
N LYS A 545 11.37 -26.65 36.88
CA LYS A 545 11.04 -25.55 35.96
C LYS A 545 11.91 -25.58 34.70
N ALA A 546 13.22 -25.70 34.86
CA ALA A 546 14.16 -25.83 33.74
C ALA A 546 13.86 -27.08 32.90
N SER A 547 13.58 -28.21 33.57
CA SER A 547 13.24 -29.48 32.91
C SER A 547 11.94 -29.40 32.09
N MET A 548 10.92 -28.68 32.57
CA MET A 548 9.67 -28.51 31.85
C MET A 548 9.87 -27.71 30.55
N VAL A 549 10.65 -26.62 30.59
CA VAL A 549 11.01 -25.87 29.38
C VAL A 549 11.84 -26.74 28.42
N TYR A 550 12.79 -27.49 28.94
CA TYR A 550 13.59 -28.38 28.13
C TYR A 550 12.78 -29.52 27.47
N LEU A 551 11.85 -30.15 28.19
CA LEU A 551 10.92 -31.11 27.62
C LEU A 551 10.04 -30.50 26.50
N ASN A 552 9.59 -29.25 26.68
CA ASN A 552 8.89 -28.54 25.63
C ASN A 552 9.77 -28.30 24.41
N VAL A 553 11.03 -27.89 24.59
CA VAL A 553 12.00 -27.75 23.48
C VAL A 553 12.17 -29.06 22.72
N LEU A 554 12.35 -30.20 23.44
CA LEU A 554 12.48 -31.51 22.81
C LEU A 554 11.21 -31.94 22.06
N GLN A 555 10.02 -31.72 22.65
CA GLN A 555 8.75 -32.04 22.01
C GLN A 555 8.55 -31.25 20.71
N GLU A 556 8.74 -29.95 20.76
CA GLU A 556 8.55 -29.08 19.58
C GLU A 556 9.64 -29.31 18.52
N SER A 557 10.86 -29.69 18.94
CA SER A 557 11.92 -30.12 18.02
C SER A 557 11.52 -31.39 17.26
N GLN A 558 10.89 -32.35 17.93
CA GLN A 558 10.39 -33.56 17.30
C GLN A 558 9.26 -33.28 16.30
N GLU A 559 8.35 -32.37 16.64
CA GLU A 559 7.30 -31.88 15.73
C GLU A 559 7.89 -31.14 14.53
N LEU A 560 8.90 -30.30 14.75
CA LEU A 560 9.57 -29.55 13.70
C LEU A 560 10.20 -30.49 12.64
N VAL A 561 10.86 -31.58 13.08
CA VAL A 561 11.37 -32.63 12.17
C VAL A 561 10.22 -33.27 11.37
N SER A 562 9.02 -33.40 11.95
CA SER A 562 7.88 -34.00 11.25
C SER A 562 7.38 -33.12 10.10
N TYR A 563 7.40 -31.81 10.27
CA TYR A 563 6.98 -30.87 9.22
C TYR A 563 8.01 -30.70 8.10
N TRP A 564 9.25 -31.13 8.30
CA TRP A 564 10.30 -31.11 7.27
C TRP A 564 10.38 -32.37 6.43
N ARG A 565 9.88 -33.45 6.95
CA ARG A 565 9.71 -34.72 6.24
C ARG A 565 8.53 -34.68 5.30
#